data_7cfd1372dfcbf13ae22d91062362d2b1
#
_entry.id   7cfd1372dfcbf13ae22d91062362d2b1
#
_cell.length_a   1.000
_cell.length_b   1.000
_cell.length_c   1.000
_cell.angle_alpha   90.00
_cell.angle_beta   90.00
_cell.angle_gamma   90.00
#
_symmetry.space_group_name_H-M   'P 1'
#
loop_
_entity.id
_entity.type
_entity.pdbx_description
1 polymer ?
#
loop_
_entity_poly.entity_id
_entity_poly.type
_entity_poly.pdbx_seq_one_letter_code
_entity_poly.pdbx_strand_id
1 'polypeptide(L)'
;EGRDWLNEVVLDGMPSKSGQGRADYVLYGDDGRPLALLEAKRTCADVAQGRQQAKLYADSLERQYGRRPVVFLSNGFETRISDGRYPERKVAGVYSKRDLEKLFNLRTMRTSLQNVAVNKNIAGRWYQEGAIRAVCDSLGRNRRKALLVMATGSGKTRTVIALCDVLLRRGWVKDILFLADRNSLVTQAKRSFVNLLPDLSATNLCEEKENTAAHCVFS
;
A
#
# COMPACT_ATOMS: atom_id res chain seq x y z
N GLU A 1 15.32 -20.68 6.80
CA GLU A 1 14.68 -21.73 6.01
C GLU A 1 13.75 -22.56 6.90
N GLY A 2 12.56 -22.87 6.42
CA GLY A 2 11.66 -23.79 7.10
C GLY A 2 10.50 -23.20 7.90
N ARG A 3 10.54 -21.93 8.31
CA ARG A 3 9.42 -21.30 9.03
C ARG A 3 8.84 -20.09 8.30
N ASP A 4 9.69 -19.28 7.75
CA ASP A 4 9.29 -18.00 7.15
C ASP A 4 9.28 -18.02 5.61
N TRP A 5 10.01 -18.93 4.99
CA TRP A 5 10.05 -19.10 3.55
C TRP A 5 10.48 -20.51 3.12
N LEU A 6 9.97 -20.91 1.96
CA LEU A 6 10.33 -22.17 1.29
C LEU A 6 10.74 -21.86 -0.15
N ASN A 7 11.72 -22.60 -0.66
CA ASN A 7 12.14 -22.56 -2.05
C ASN A 7 11.62 -23.78 -2.81
N GLU A 8 11.53 -23.65 -4.12
CA GLU A 8 11.10 -24.72 -5.04
C GLU A 8 9.81 -25.44 -4.61
N VAL A 9 8.81 -24.66 -4.19
CA VAL A 9 7.53 -25.19 -3.68
C VAL A 9 6.74 -25.83 -4.80
N VAL A 10 6.44 -27.11 -4.65
CA VAL A 10 5.60 -27.85 -5.60
C VAL A 10 4.14 -27.47 -5.41
N LEU A 11 3.47 -27.09 -6.49
CA LEU A 11 2.08 -26.65 -6.52
C LEU A 11 1.30 -27.48 -7.53
N ASP A 12 0.13 -27.96 -7.12
CA ASP A 12 -0.76 -28.77 -7.94
C ASP A 12 -1.79 -27.93 -8.71
N GLY A 13 -2.41 -28.54 -9.72
CA GLY A 13 -3.47 -27.93 -10.52
C GLY A 13 -2.96 -26.97 -11.60
N MET A 14 -1.74 -27.21 -12.11
CA MET A 14 -1.15 -26.46 -13.21
C MET A 14 -1.60 -27.00 -14.58
N PRO A 15 -1.69 -26.16 -15.62
CA PRO A 15 -2.01 -26.57 -16.98
C PRO A 15 -0.81 -27.23 -17.70
N SER A 16 -0.02 -28.01 -16.98
CA SER A 16 1.11 -28.77 -17.47
C SER A 16 0.74 -30.24 -17.62
N LYS A 17 1.49 -31.02 -18.39
CA LYS A 17 1.26 -32.47 -18.56
C LYS A 17 1.34 -33.23 -17.23
N SER A 18 2.14 -32.77 -16.28
CA SER A 18 2.25 -33.36 -14.93
C SER A 18 1.18 -32.85 -13.97
N GLY A 19 0.40 -31.81 -14.31
CA GLY A 19 -0.51 -31.13 -13.40
C GLY A 19 0.17 -30.35 -12.29
N GLN A 20 1.51 -30.31 -12.28
CA GLN A 20 2.32 -29.70 -11.23
C GLN A 20 3.17 -28.54 -11.78
N GLY A 21 3.45 -27.60 -10.91
CA GLY A 21 4.39 -26.51 -11.12
C GLY A 21 5.29 -26.34 -9.90
N ARG A 22 6.34 -25.56 -10.04
CA ARG A 22 7.30 -25.30 -8.98
C ARG A 22 7.54 -23.80 -8.87
N ALA A 23 7.15 -23.23 -7.73
CA ALA A 23 7.39 -21.82 -7.42
C ALA A 23 8.79 -21.64 -6.83
N ASP A 24 9.51 -20.62 -7.28
CA ASP A 24 10.90 -20.40 -6.84
C ASP A 24 10.96 -20.15 -5.32
N TYR A 25 10.15 -19.21 -4.82
CA TYR A 25 10.08 -18.93 -3.37
C TYR A 25 8.66 -18.58 -2.94
N VAL A 26 8.24 -19.08 -1.78
CA VAL A 26 7.01 -18.70 -1.09
C VAL A 26 7.33 -18.25 0.33
N LEU A 27 6.87 -17.06 0.70
CA LEU A 27 7.04 -16.49 2.03
C LEU A 27 5.74 -16.69 2.82
N TYR A 28 5.87 -17.11 4.07
CA TYR A 28 4.75 -17.44 4.95
C TYR A 28 4.68 -16.48 6.15
N GLY A 29 3.47 -16.21 6.63
CA GLY A 29 3.21 -15.50 7.87
C GLY A 29 3.31 -16.41 9.09
N ASP A 30 3.22 -15.82 10.29
CA ASP A 30 3.19 -16.57 11.55
C ASP A 30 1.97 -17.51 11.66
N ASP A 31 0.91 -17.22 10.91
CA ASP A 31 -0.31 -18.02 10.78
C ASP A 31 -0.16 -19.21 9.79
N GLY A 32 1.03 -19.44 9.24
CA GLY A 32 1.32 -20.50 8.27
C GLY A 32 0.72 -20.27 6.88
N ARG A 33 0.11 -19.12 6.62
CA ARG A 33 -0.48 -18.79 5.32
C ARG A 33 0.50 -18.03 4.42
N PRO A 34 0.45 -18.23 3.09
CA PRO A 34 1.37 -17.54 2.18
C PRO A 34 1.12 -16.03 2.19
N LEU A 35 2.19 -15.26 2.36
CA LEU A 35 2.23 -13.81 2.27
C LEU A 35 2.66 -13.36 0.87
N ALA A 36 3.70 -13.98 0.34
CA ALA A 36 4.23 -13.61 -0.96
C ALA A 36 4.75 -14.82 -1.73
N LEU A 37 4.68 -14.71 -3.03
CA LEU A 37 5.30 -15.58 -4.02
C LEU A 37 6.35 -14.74 -4.76
N LEU A 38 7.58 -15.23 -4.86
CA LEU A 38 8.63 -14.62 -5.67
C LEU A 38 9.00 -15.58 -6.80
N GLU A 39 8.88 -15.10 -8.02
CA GLU A 39 9.37 -15.75 -9.24
C GLU A 39 10.64 -15.03 -9.70
N ALA A 40 11.74 -15.74 -9.70
CA ALA A 40 13.05 -15.23 -10.08
C ALA A 40 13.38 -15.59 -11.53
N LYS A 41 13.85 -14.62 -12.29
CA LYS A 41 14.31 -14.82 -13.67
C LYS A 41 15.80 -14.49 -13.77
N ARG A 42 16.46 -15.05 -14.80
CA ARG A 42 17.86 -14.69 -15.10
C ARG A 42 17.97 -13.20 -15.37
N THR A 43 19.09 -12.61 -15.04
CA THR A 43 19.37 -11.18 -15.16
C THR A 43 19.19 -10.61 -16.57
N CYS A 44 19.41 -11.44 -17.58
CA CYS A 44 19.21 -11.07 -18.99
C CYS A 44 17.76 -11.25 -19.49
N ALA A 45 16.86 -11.80 -18.68
CA ALA A 45 15.47 -12.05 -19.08
C ALA A 45 14.54 -10.89 -18.71
N ASP A 46 13.50 -10.69 -19.51
CA ASP A 46 12.42 -9.78 -19.17
C ASP A 46 11.66 -10.32 -17.93
N VAL A 47 11.55 -9.47 -16.92
CA VAL A 47 10.84 -9.77 -15.67
C VAL A 47 9.39 -10.19 -15.92
N ALA A 48 8.78 -9.69 -17.01
CA ALA A 48 7.40 -10.00 -17.36
C ALA A 48 7.18 -11.44 -17.83
N GLN A 49 8.22 -12.17 -18.25
CA GLN A 49 8.09 -13.54 -18.78
C GLN A 49 7.52 -14.54 -17.77
N GLY A 50 7.73 -14.34 -16.46
CA GLY A 50 7.18 -15.18 -15.40
C GLY A 50 5.75 -14.85 -14.97
N ARG A 51 5.14 -13.80 -15.50
CA ARG A 51 3.87 -13.24 -14.99
C ARG A 51 2.72 -14.24 -15.01
N GLN A 52 2.52 -14.92 -16.12
CA GLN A 52 1.41 -15.89 -16.27
C GLN A 52 1.62 -17.09 -15.34
N GLN A 53 2.83 -17.59 -15.24
CA GLN A 53 3.19 -18.70 -14.36
C GLN A 53 3.00 -18.33 -12.90
N ALA A 54 3.52 -17.18 -12.48
CA ALA A 54 3.37 -16.68 -11.11
C ALA A 54 1.89 -16.45 -10.72
N LYS A 55 1.05 -16.03 -11.69
CA LYS A 55 -0.40 -15.90 -11.47
C LYS A 55 -1.04 -17.25 -11.18
N LEU A 56 -0.73 -18.27 -11.96
CA LEU A 56 -1.25 -19.64 -11.76
C LEU A 56 -0.81 -20.20 -10.40
N TYR A 57 0.43 -19.95 -10.00
CA TYR A 57 0.94 -20.35 -8.69
C TYR A 57 0.21 -19.64 -7.54
N ALA A 58 -0.03 -18.34 -7.69
CA ALA A 58 -0.80 -17.58 -6.71
C ALA A 58 -2.25 -18.07 -6.61
N ASP A 59 -2.88 -18.45 -7.74
CA ASP A 59 -4.23 -19.04 -7.78
C ASP A 59 -4.28 -20.41 -7.08
N SER A 60 -3.23 -21.22 -7.22
CA SER A 60 -3.11 -22.53 -6.53
C SER A 60 -2.94 -22.33 -5.02
N LEU A 61 -2.04 -21.44 -4.59
CA LEU A 61 -1.84 -21.13 -3.18
C LEU A 61 -3.11 -20.55 -2.54
N GLU A 62 -3.86 -19.70 -3.26
CA GLU A 62 -5.12 -19.17 -2.76
C GLU A 62 -6.16 -20.26 -2.53
N ARG A 63 -6.27 -21.23 -3.44
CA ARG A 63 -7.17 -22.39 -3.27
C ARG A 63 -6.77 -23.27 -2.09
N GLN A 64 -5.48 -23.46 -1.87
CA GLN A 64 -4.96 -24.33 -0.81
C GLN A 64 -5.03 -23.69 0.58
N TYR A 65 -4.73 -22.41 0.69
CA TYR A 65 -4.58 -21.71 1.99
C TYR A 65 -5.68 -20.67 2.27
N GLY A 66 -6.58 -20.41 1.32
CA GLY A 66 -7.63 -19.39 1.47
C GLY A 66 -7.12 -17.95 1.47
N ARG A 67 -5.83 -17.75 1.13
CA ARG A 67 -5.22 -16.41 1.04
C ARG A 67 -4.35 -16.31 -0.21
N ARG A 68 -4.69 -15.35 -1.08
CA ARG A 68 -3.90 -15.05 -2.26
C ARG A 68 -2.62 -14.32 -1.87
N PRO A 69 -1.43 -14.87 -2.15
CA PRO A 69 -0.17 -14.18 -1.89
C PRO A 69 0.02 -12.97 -2.79
N VAL A 70 0.83 -12.03 -2.36
CA VAL A 70 1.39 -10.99 -3.22
C VAL A 70 2.43 -11.62 -4.13
N VAL A 71 2.42 -11.27 -5.42
CA VAL A 71 3.38 -11.80 -6.39
C VAL A 71 4.49 -10.80 -6.61
N PHE A 72 5.73 -11.24 -6.45
CA PHE A 72 6.92 -10.52 -6.88
C PHE A 72 7.54 -11.23 -8.08
N LEU A 73 7.92 -10.43 -9.07
CA LEU A 73 8.72 -10.87 -10.22
C LEU A 73 10.05 -10.13 -10.15
N SER A 74 11.16 -10.84 -10.20
CA SER A 74 12.48 -10.22 -10.14
C SER A 74 13.48 -10.90 -11.07
N ASN A 75 14.39 -10.10 -11.65
CA ASN A 75 15.56 -10.57 -12.37
C ASN A 75 16.88 -10.11 -11.69
N GLY A 76 16.80 -9.65 -10.44
CA GLY A 76 17.93 -9.12 -9.68
C GLY A 76 18.17 -7.62 -9.87
N PHE A 77 17.87 -7.05 -11.04
CA PHE A 77 17.97 -5.59 -11.30
C PHE A 77 16.65 -4.87 -11.17
N GLU A 78 15.58 -5.51 -11.54
CA GLU A 78 14.24 -4.96 -11.46
C GLU A 78 13.35 -5.91 -10.69
N THR A 79 12.57 -5.34 -9.76
CA THR A 79 11.53 -6.07 -9.03
C THR A 79 10.19 -5.42 -9.28
N ARG A 80 9.20 -6.23 -9.63
CA ARG A 80 7.81 -5.83 -9.81
C ARG A 80 6.90 -6.52 -8.80
N ILE A 81 5.86 -5.83 -8.39
CA ILE A 81 4.84 -6.36 -7.49
C ILE A 81 3.48 -6.39 -8.19
N SER A 82 2.79 -7.52 -8.05
CA SER A 82 1.37 -7.68 -8.38
C SER A 82 0.63 -8.14 -7.12
N ASP A 83 -0.22 -7.27 -6.60
CA ASP A 83 -0.90 -7.51 -5.32
C ASP A 83 -2.40 -7.79 -5.47
N GLY A 84 -2.87 -7.98 -6.69
CA GLY A 84 -4.26 -8.28 -7.02
C GLY A 84 -5.24 -7.10 -6.84
N ARG A 85 -4.81 -5.98 -6.25
CA ARG A 85 -5.64 -4.79 -6.05
C ARG A 85 -5.25 -3.61 -6.94
N TYR A 86 -3.97 -3.45 -7.16
CA TYR A 86 -3.42 -2.37 -7.97
C TYR A 86 -2.75 -2.93 -9.23
N PRO A 87 -2.62 -2.15 -10.30
CA PRO A 87 -1.83 -2.54 -11.44
C PRO A 87 -0.40 -2.94 -11.04
N GLU A 88 0.17 -3.90 -11.77
CA GLU A 88 1.57 -4.29 -11.59
C GLU A 88 2.47 -3.06 -11.67
N ARG A 89 3.45 -2.98 -10.76
CA ARG A 89 4.33 -1.81 -10.64
C ARG A 89 5.72 -2.20 -10.21
N LYS A 90 6.70 -1.40 -10.60
CA LYS A 90 8.07 -1.51 -10.13
C LYS A 90 8.16 -1.10 -8.66
N VAL A 91 8.97 -1.84 -7.90
CA VAL A 91 9.28 -1.58 -6.48
C VAL A 91 10.79 -1.69 -6.26
N ALA A 92 11.28 -1.15 -5.14
CA ALA A 92 12.70 -1.17 -4.81
C ALA A 92 13.24 -2.58 -4.51
N GLY A 93 12.37 -3.48 -4.04
CA GLY A 93 12.72 -4.86 -3.71
C GLY A 93 11.54 -5.64 -3.18
N VAL A 94 11.80 -6.87 -2.76
CA VAL A 94 10.81 -7.72 -2.07
C VAL A 94 10.54 -7.14 -0.68
N TYR A 95 9.28 -7.12 -0.27
CA TYR A 95 8.89 -6.60 1.03
C TYR A 95 9.28 -7.55 2.17
N SER A 96 9.62 -6.98 3.31
CA SER A 96 9.86 -7.75 4.52
C SER A 96 8.59 -8.48 4.98
N LYS A 97 8.74 -9.55 5.78
CA LYS A 97 7.61 -10.26 6.40
C LYS A 97 6.67 -9.30 7.13
N ARG A 98 7.24 -8.41 7.95
CA ARG A 98 6.50 -7.39 8.70
C ARG A 98 5.68 -6.46 7.79
N ASP A 99 6.24 -6.04 6.65
CA ASP A 99 5.54 -5.16 5.71
C ASP A 99 4.43 -5.90 4.97
N LEU A 100 4.65 -7.18 4.64
CA LEU A 100 3.62 -8.03 4.04
C LEU A 100 2.47 -8.27 5.02
N GLU A 101 2.74 -8.61 6.27
CA GLU A 101 1.72 -8.76 7.31
C GLU A 101 0.95 -7.47 7.54
N LYS A 102 1.64 -6.31 7.62
CA LYS A 102 1.01 -4.98 7.69
C LYS A 102 0.09 -4.74 6.49
N LEU A 103 0.53 -5.13 5.28
CA LEU A 103 -0.27 -5.00 4.06
C LEU A 103 -1.57 -5.82 4.14
N PHE A 104 -1.51 -7.07 4.61
CA PHE A 104 -2.69 -7.92 4.75
C PHE A 104 -3.61 -7.43 5.87
N ASN A 105 -3.08 -7.03 7.02
CA ASN A 105 -3.85 -6.46 8.12
C ASN A 105 -4.60 -5.20 7.69
N LEU A 106 -3.94 -4.27 6.99
CA LEU A 106 -4.59 -3.09 6.42
C LEU A 106 -5.72 -3.45 5.45
N ARG A 107 -5.57 -4.52 4.66
CA ARG A 107 -6.62 -4.98 3.75
C ARG A 107 -7.84 -5.50 4.48
N THR A 108 -7.64 -6.19 5.58
CA THR A 108 -8.72 -6.72 6.42
C THR A 108 -9.46 -5.61 7.18
N MET A 109 -8.73 -4.58 7.63
CA MET A 109 -9.28 -3.45 8.38
C MET A 109 -10.01 -2.42 7.50
N ARG A 110 -9.78 -2.42 6.18
CA ARG A 110 -10.37 -1.46 5.26
C ARG A 110 -11.88 -1.57 5.19
N THR A 111 -12.55 -0.49 5.52
CA THR A 111 -13.99 -0.34 5.28
C THR A 111 -14.25 0.46 4.00
N SER A 112 -15.45 0.37 3.45
CA SER A 112 -15.84 1.06 2.22
C SER A 112 -15.61 2.57 2.31
N LEU A 113 -15.05 3.15 1.24
CA LEU A 113 -14.94 4.61 1.07
C LEU A 113 -16.18 5.23 0.40
N GLN A 114 -17.24 4.45 0.15
CA GLN A 114 -18.48 4.99 -0.36
C GLN A 114 -19.22 5.75 0.76
N ASN A 115 -19.86 6.85 0.40
CA ASN A 115 -20.67 7.68 1.30
C ASN A 115 -19.94 8.07 2.61
N VAL A 116 -18.67 8.42 2.50
CA VAL A 116 -17.88 8.84 3.66
C VAL A 116 -18.41 10.13 4.28
N ALA A 117 -18.53 10.13 5.60
CA ALA A 117 -18.80 11.34 6.36
C ALA A 117 -17.50 12.13 6.52
N VAL A 118 -17.48 13.36 6.01
CA VAL A 118 -16.37 14.29 6.17
C VAL A 118 -16.56 15.07 7.46
N ASN A 119 -15.50 15.23 8.25
CA ASN A 119 -15.52 16.04 9.47
C ASN A 119 -15.63 17.53 9.09
N LYS A 120 -16.83 18.11 9.27
CA LYS A 120 -17.11 19.51 8.91
C LYS A 120 -16.31 20.54 9.71
N ASN A 121 -15.84 20.18 10.91
CA ASN A 121 -14.96 21.04 11.69
C ASN A 121 -13.58 21.21 11.03
N ILE A 122 -13.16 20.22 10.25
CA ILE A 122 -11.90 20.26 9.48
C ILE A 122 -12.14 20.88 8.11
N ALA A 123 -13.10 20.37 7.33
CA ALA A 123 -13.40 20.82 5.98
C ALA A 123 -14.93 20.81 5.76
N GLY A 124 -15.56 21.98 5.86
CA GLY A 124 -17.02 22.12 5.82
C GLY A 124 -17.55 22.79 4.57
N ARG A 125 -16.70 23.18 3.61
CA ARG A 125 -17.17 23.81 2.36
C ARG A 125 -17.55 22.74 1.35
N TRP A 126 -18.63 22.93 0.63
CA TRP A 126 -19.19 21.94 -0.31
C TRP A 126 -18.16 21.41 -1.32
N TYR A 127 -17.28 22.27 -1.87
CA TYR A 127 -16.27 21.86 -2.83
C TYR A 127 -15.12 21.03 -2.17
N GLN A 128 -14.83 21.26 -0.89
CA GLN A 128 -13.87 20.45 -0.14
C GLN A 128 -14.42 19.04 0.09
N GLU A 129 -15.69 18.94 0.50
CA GLU A 129 -16.37 17.64 0.62
C GLU A 129 -16.41 16.90 -0.73
N GLY A 130 -16.74 17.60 -1.82
CA GLY A 130 -16.76 17.05 -3.17
C GLY A 130 -15.39 16.51 -3.59
N ALA A 131 -14.32 17.27 -3.33
CA ALA A 131 -12.94 16.85 -3.63
C ALA A 131 -12.54 15.59 -2.82
N ILE A 132 -12.85 15.55 -1.52
CA ILE A 132 -12.56 14.40 -0.65
C ILE A 132 -13.29 13.15 -1.15
N ARG A 133 -14.60 13.27 -1.46
CA ARG A 133 -15.39 12.14 -1.98
C ARG A 133 -14.85 11.64 -3.32
N ALA A 134 -14.48 12.53 -4.23
CA ALA A 134 -13.90 12.15 -5.53
C ALA A 134 -12.57 11.37 -5.36
N VAL A 135 -11.72 11.76 -4.41
CA VAL A 135 -10.50 11.01 -4.08
C VAL A 135 -10.84 9.65 -3.47
N CYS A 136 -11.78 9.61 -2.52
CA CYS A 136 -12.25 8.36 -1.91
C CYS A 136 -12.80 7.37 -2.94
N ASP A 137 -13.62 7.83 -3.88
CA ASP A 137 -14.16 7.03 -4.98
C ASP A 137 -13.04 6.51 -5.89
N SER A 138 -12.06 7.36 -6.20
CA SER A 138 -10.90 6.98 -7.00
C SER A 138 -10.09 5.88 -6.33
N LEU A 139 -9.80 6.02 -5.03
CA LEU A 139 -9.10 5.00 -4.24
C LEU A 139 -9.94 3.71 -4.12
N GLY A 140 -11.26 3.82 -3.93
CA GLY A 140 -12.18 2.69 -3.89
C GLY A 140 -12.19 1.87 -5.19
N ARG A 141 -11.88 2.50 -6.33
CA ARG A 141 -11.67 1.84 -7.63
C ARG A 141 -10.23 1.36 -7.84
N ASN A 142 -9.47 1.16 -6.78
CA ASN A 142 -8.07 0.71 -6.77
C ASN A 142 -7.08 1.62 -7.52
N ARG A 143 -7.39 2.90 -7.68
CA ARG A 143 -6.42 3.89 -8.17
C ARG A 143 -5.52 4.32 -7.01
N ARG A 144 -4.22 4.52 -7.30
CA ARG A 144 -3.23 4.86 -6.27
C ARG A 144 -2.86 6.32 -6.22
N LYS A 145 -3.27 7.10 -7.20
CA LYS A 145 -2.91 8.50 -7.35
C LYS A 145 -4.16 9.33 -7.57
N ALA A 146 -4.20 10.51 -6.99
CA ALA A 146 -5.20 11.52 -7.23
C ALA A 146 -4.52 12.90 -7.31
N LEU A 147 -5.04 13.78 -8.15
CA LEU A 147 -4.59 15.16 -8.27
C LEU A 147 -5.74 16.06 -7.85
N LEU A 148 -5.49 16.94 -6.88
CA LEU A 148 -6.40 18.00 -6.46
C LEU A 148 -5.83 19.35 -6.87
N VAL A 149 -6.53 20.05 -7.74
CA VAL A 149 -6.20 21.41 -8.16
C VAL A 149 -7.14 22.39 -7.45
N MET A 150 -6.59 23.22 -6.57
CA MET A 150 -7.36 24.13 -5.72
C MET A 150 -6.68 25.52 -5.68
N ALA A 151 -7.47 26.58 -5.76
CA ALA A 151 -6.97 27.97 -5.70
C ALA A 151 -6.30 28.28 -4.35
N THR A 152 -5.45 29.29 -4.32
CA THR A 152 -4.87 29.83 -3.08
C THR A 152 -6.01 30.35 -2.17
N GLY A 153 -5.91 30.10 -0.86
CA GLY A 153 -6.95 30.50 0.11
C GLY A 153 -8.19 29.59 0.15
N SER A 154 -8.33 28.60 -0.75
CA SER A 154 -9.47 27.67 -0.76
C SER A 154 -9.45 26.63 0.36
N GLY A 155 -8.39 26.57 1.17
CA GLY A 155 -8.27 25.62 2.27
C GLY A 155 -7.68 24.27 1.85
N LYS A 156 -6.72 24.25 0.91
CA LYS A 156 -6.02 23.01 0.47
C LYS A 156 -5.57 22.14 1.63
N THR A 157 -4.86 22.72 2.60
CA THR A 157 -4.35 21.99 3.78
C THR A 157 -5.46 21.37 4.59
N ARG A 158 -6.56 22.10 4.85
CA ARG A 158 -7.72 21.56 5.58
C ARG A 158 -8.39 20.40 4.81
N THR A 159 -8.49 20.53 3.48
CA THR A 159 -9.04 19.46 2.62
C THR A 159 -8.18 18.20 2.71
N VAL A 160 -6.85 18.32 2.67
CA VAL A 160 -5.94 17.18 2.80
C VAL A 160 -6.02 16.58 4.19
N ILE A 161 -6.07 17.39 5.26
CA ILE A 161 -6.21 16.89 6.64
C ILE A 161 -7.53 16.11 6.81
N ALA A 162 -8.65 16.63 6.29
CA ALA A 162 -9.94 15.94 6.35
C ALA A 162 -9.95 14.65 5.52
N LEU A 163 -9.25 14.61 4.39
CA LEU A 163 -9.03 13.37 3.62
C LEU A 163 -8.23 12.36 4.44
N CYS A 164 -7.14 12.77 5.08
CA CYS A 164 -6.33 11.91 5.95
C CYS A 164 -7.18 11.36 7.11
N ASP A 165 -8.00 12.19 7.75
CA ASP A 165 -8.95 11.76 8.79
C ASP A 165 -9.88 10.65 8.31
N VAL A 166 -10.50 10.83 7.13
CA VAL A 166 -11.37 9.79 6.53
C VAL A 166 -10.61 8.50 6.27
N LEU A 167 -9.41 8.57 5.68
CA LEU A 167 -8.63 7.39 5.31
C LEU A 167 -8.11 6.64 6.53
N LEU A 168 -7.71 7.34 7.60
CA LEU A 168 -7.32 6.76 8.89
C LEU A 168 -8.49 6.04 9.55
N ARG A 169 -9.64 6.71 9.71
CA ARG A 169 -10.85 6.14 10.31
C ARG A 169 -11.39 4.93 9.54
N ARG A 170 -11.19 4.89 8.23
CA ARG A 170 -11.61 3.78 7.36
C ARG A 170 -10.55 2.68 7.22
N GLY A 171 -9.43 2.76 7.94
CA GLY A 171 -8.34 1.77 7.91
C GLY A 171 -7.60 1.66 6.56
N TRP A 172 -7.68 2.71 5.72
CA TRP A 172 -7.00 2.74 4.42
C TRP A 172 -5.53 3.12 4.51
N VAL A 173 -5.20 3.96 5.47
CA VAL A 173 -3.83 4.37 5.78
C VAL A 173 -3.56 4.23 7.27
N LYS A 174 -2.32 4.04 7.64
CA LYS A 174 -1.83 4.02 9.01
C LYS A 174 -0.83 5.14 9.24
N ASP A 175 0.01 5.38 8.25
CA ASP A 175 1.07 6.37 8.30
C ASP A 175 0.93 7.35 7.13
N ILE A 176 1.27 8.60 7.36
CA ILE A 176 1.15 9.70 6.40
C ILE A 176 2.54 10.33 6.22
N LEU A 177 2.94 10.53 4.96
CA LEU A 177 4.10 11.35 4.62
C LEU A 177 3.60 12.60 3.89
N PHE A 178 3.87 13.77 4.47
CA PHE A 178 3.59 15.06 3.87
C PHE A 178 4.88 15.67 3.34
N LEU A 179 4.89 16.04 2.06
CA LEU A 179 6.05 16.64 1.41
C LEU A 179 5.70 18.06 0.93
N ALA A 180 6.60 19.01 1.18
CA ALA A 180 6.51 20.36 0.63
C ALA A 180 7.91 20.89 0.26
N ASP A 181 7.94 21.85 -0.66
CA ASP A 181 9.17 22.43 -1.21
C ASP A 181 9.84 23.47 -0.28
N ARG A 182 9.15 23.89 0.80
CA ARG A 182 9.64 24.93 1.72
C ARG A 182 9.40 24.54 3.17
N ASN A 183 10.43 24.68 4.01
CA ASN A 183 10.35 24.39 5.45
C ASN A 183 9.22 25.16 6.16
N SER A 184 8.93 26.40 5.75
CA SER A 184 7.82 27.19 6.32
C SER A 184 6.45 26.52 6.06
N LEU A 185 6.25 25.91 4.88
CA LEU A 185 5.02 25.18 4.56
C LEU A 185 4.94 23.85 5.33
N VAL A 186 6.07 23.16 5.49
CA VAL A 186 6.18 21.94 6.30
C VAL A 186 5.78 22.22 7.75
N THR A 187 6.37 23.27 8.37
CA THR A 187 6.06 23.65 9.77
C THR A 187 4.61 24.11 9.92
N GLN A 188 4.08 24.89 8.96
CA GLN A 188 2.68 25.32 8.97
C GLN A 188 1.72 24.14 8.84
N ALA A 189 2.03 23.18 7.96
CA ALA A 189 1.23 21.97 7.78
C ALA A 189 1.24 21.13 9.05
N LYS A 190 2.41 20.85 9.65
CA LYS A 190 2.53 20.12 10.94
C LYS A 190 1.64 20.75 12.01
N ARG A 191 1.71 22.07 12.20
CA ARG A 191 0.85 22.77 13.19
C ARG A 191 -0.63 22.58 12.90
N SER A 192 -1.03 22.66 11.64
CA SER A 192 -2.43 22.47 11.24
C SER A 192 -2.90 21.02 11.47
N PHE A 193 -2.06 20.03 11.19
CA PHE A 193 -2.36 18.62 11.47
C PHE A 193 -2.51 18.35 12.97
N VAL A 194 -1.57 18.80 13.80
CA VAL A 194 -1.63 18.64 15.25
C VAL A 194 -2.88 19.30 15.84
N ASN A 195 -3.24 20.49 15.38
CA ASN A 195 -4.44 21.19 15.88
C ASN A 195 -5.76 20.51 15.45
N LEU A 196 -5.83 19.89 14.29
CA LEU A 196 -7.07 19.34 13.72
C LEU A 196 -7.19 17.82 13.93
N LEU A 197 -6.07 17.13 14.16
CA LEU A 197 -5.98 15.71 14.47
C LEU A 197 -5.03 15.50 15.66
N PRO A 198 -5.42 15.90 16.87
CA PRO A 198 -4.55 15.91 18.04
C PRO A 198 -4.06 14.52 18.48
N ASP A 199 -4.83 13.48 18.17
CA ASP A 199 -4.48 12.09 18.51
C ASP A 199 -3.42 11.49 17.56
N LEU A 200 -3.03 12.21 16.50
CA LEU A 200 -2.07 11.73 15.53
C LEU A 200 -0.66 12.21 15.90
N SER A 201 0.25 11.27 16.18
CA SER A 201 1.66 11.61 16.40
C SER A 201 2.30 12.21 15.14
N ALA A 202 2.99 13.32 15.27
CA ALA A 202 3.52 14.11 14.15
C ALA A 202 4.96 14.52 14.39
N THR A 203 5.85 14.31 13.41
CA THR A 203 7.24 14.74 13.44
C THR A 203 7.60 15.56 12.19
N ASN A 204 8.57 16.48 12.32
CA ASN A 204 9.12 17.26 11.23
C ASN A 204 10.58 16.85 11.01
N LEU A 205 10.89 16.17 9.93
CA LEU A 205 12.25 15.72 9.61
C LEU A 205 13.22 16.89 9.30
N CYS A 206 12.71 18.06 9.00
CA CYS A 206 13.56 19.26 8.86
C CYS A 206 14.13 19.73 10.20
N GLU A 207 13.47 19.39 11.31
CA GLU A 207 13.84 19.74 12.68
C GLU A 207 14.42 18.54 13.45
N GLU A 208 13.77 17.37 13.32
CA GLU A 208 14.09 16.10 14.01
C GLU A 208 14.47 15.01 12.99
N LYS A 209 15.67 15.05 12.48
CA LYS A 209 16.13 14.25 11.31
C LYS A 209 16.01 12.73 11.48
N GLU A 210 15.97 12.21 12.69
CA GLU A 210 16.00 10.75 12.95
C GLU A 210 14.67 10.16 13.43
N ASN A 211 13.67 10.99 13.72
CA ASN A 211 12.40 10.53 14.28
C ASN A 211 11.40 10.18 13.20
N THR A 212 11.43 8.94 12.72
CA THR A 212 10.46 8.40 11.76
C THR A 212 9.36 7.54 12.40
N ALA A 213 9.30 7.46 13.73
CA ALA A 213 8.35 6.60 14.45
C ALA A 213 6.93 7.18 14.51
N ALA A 214 6.76 8.48 14.19
CA ALA A 214 5.45 9.13 14.19
C ALA A 214 4.56 8.64 13.04
N HIS A 215 3.24 8.63 13.28
CA HIS A 215 2.27 8.27 12.24
C HIS A 215 2.14 9.31 11.13
N CYS A 216 2.47 10.57 11.40
CA CYS A 216 2.51 11.62 10.39
C CYS A 216 3.91 12.26 10.36
N VAL A 217 4.58 12.10 9.23
CA VAL A 217 5.94 12.60 9.00
C VAL A 217 5.89 13.72 7.98
N PHE A 218 6.52 14.84 8.31
CA PHE A 218 6.59 16.06 7.49
C PHE A 218 8.03 16.29 7.02
N SER A 219 8.23 16.58 5.72
CA SER A 219 9.55 16.83 5.13
C SER A 219 9.46 17.81 3.95
#